data_6d70e442da9d4b4cb0caedf12365e8ea
#
_entry.id   6d70e442da9d4b4cb0caedf12365e8ea
#
_cell.length_a   1.000
_cell.length_b   1.000
_cell.length_c   1.000
_cell.angle_alpha   90.00
_cell.angle_beta   90.00
_cell.angle_gamma   90.00
#
_symmetry.space_group_name_H-M   'P 1'
#
loop_
_entity.id
_entity.type
_entity.pdbx_description
1 polymer ?
#
loop_
_entity_poly.entity_id
_entity_poly.type
_entity_poly.pdbx_seq_one_letter_code
_entity_poly.pdbx_strand_id
1 'polypeptide(L)'
;MLAAFAKFPKQFEGFTKLYNALMLGESGLTKLEREMIAVTVSSENHCFYCLVAHGAAVRELSNDPQLGERLAANFRSAELPKKQETLLNFSKKLTRDPSEITENDRSDLRKAGYTDRDIWDISAIIGLFNMTNRLALATEMEPNDNYHN
;
A
#
# COMPACT_ATOMS: atom_id res chain seq x y z
N MET A 1 2.33 4.32 14.88
CA MET A 1 3.30 5.06 14.03
C MET A 1 3.45 6.52 14.45
N LEU A 2 2.40 7.33 14.55
CA LEU A 2 2.50 8.76 14.90
C LEU A 2 3.28 9.03 16.21
N ALA A 3 3.02 8.24 17.26
CA ALA A 3 3.72 8.37 18.55
C ALA A 3 5.23 8.11 18.45
N ALA A 4 5.67 7.22 17.56
CA ALA A 4 7.09 6.95 17.33
C ALA A 4 7.79 8.13 16.64
N PHE A 5 7.11 8.78 15.69
CA PHE A 5 7.62 9.97 15.03
C PHE A 5 7.62 11.22 15.90
N ALA A 6 6.81 11.27 16.99
CA ALA A 6 6.76 12.43 17.88
C ALA A 6 8.12 12.83 18.45
N LYS A 7 9.04 11.87 18.58
CA LYS A 7 10.43 12.11 19.02
C LYS A 7 11.32 12.75 17.95
N PHE A 8 10.86 12.78 16.68
CA PHE A 8 11.63 13.24 15.52
C PHE A 8 10.81 14.23 14.68
N PRO A 9 10.54 15.46 15.16
CA PRO A 9 9.56 16.35 14.59
C PRO A 9 9.82 16.73 13.12
N LYS A 10 11.08 16.87 12.70
CA LYS A 10 11.41 17.17 11.30
C LYS A 10 11.13 15.97 10.36
N GLN A 11 11.41 14.76 10.83
CA GLN A 11 11.08 13.55 10.07
C GLN A 11 9.58 13.35 10.00
N PHE A 12 8.88 13.59 11.10
CA PHE A 12 7.42 13.52 11.16
C PHE A 12 6.75 14.51 10.19
N GLU A 13 7.22 15.75 10.15
CA GLU A 13 6.72 16.76 9.21
C GLU A 13 6.90 16.31 7.74
N GLY A 14 8.11 15.86 7.39
CA GLY A 14 8.42 15.37 6.04
C GLY A 14 7.57 14.15 5.66
N PHE A 15 7.46 13.19 6.57
CA PHE A 15 6.64 12.00 6.37
C PHE A 15 5.16 12.34 6.19
N THR A 16 4.61 13.20 7.05
CA THR A 16 3.20 13.60 6.98
C THR A 16 2.86 14.31 5.67
N LYS A 17 3.73 15.22 5.22
CA LYS A 17 3.55 15.89 3.92
C LYS A 17 3.54 14.89 2.77
N LEU A 18 4.48 13.96 2.74
CA LEU A 18 4.57 12.92 1.70
C LEU A 18 3.37 11.98 1.76
N TYR A 19 3.03 11.49 2.95
CA TYR A 19 1.87 10.61 3.16
C TYR A 19 0.58 11.25 2.67
N ASN A 20 0.31 12.49 3.08
CA ASN A 20 -0.89 13.22 2.67
C ASN A 20 -0.94 13.44 1.15
N ALA A 21 0.19 13.78 0.53
CA ALA A 21 0.25 13.95 -0.92
C ALA A 21 -0.07 12.65 -1.67
N LEU A 22 0.47 11.52 -1.22
CA LEU A 22 0.31 10.23 -1.90
C LEU A 22 -1.02 9.54 -1.58
N MET A 23 -1.48 9.59 -0.33
CA MET A 23 -2.65 8.82 0.11
C MET A 23 -3.95 9.62 0.05
N LEU A 24 -3.89 10.95 0.19
CA LEU A 24 -5.06 11.83 0.28
C LEU A 24 -5.13 12.86 -0.85
N GLY A 25 -4.01 13.14 -1.53
CA GLY A 25 -3.92 14.11 -2.60
C GLY A 25 -4.60 13.68 -3.91
N GLU A 26 -4.63 14.59 -4.88
CA GLU A 26 -5.16 14.30 -6.22
C GLU A 26 -4.32 13.25 -6.94
N SER A 27 -4.99 12.25 -7.50
CA SER A 27 -4.39 11.17 -8.27
C SER A 27 -5.48 10.47 -9.09
N GLY A 28 -5.09 9.79 -10.16
CA GLY A 28 -5.98 8.87 -10.88
C GLY A 28 -6.30 7.58 -10.12
N LEU A 29 -5.59 7.32 -9.02
CA LEU A 29 -5.87 6.18 -8.14
C LEU A 29 -7.02 6.50 -7.18
N THR A 30 -7.94 5.56 -7.02
CA THR A 30 -8.95 5.63 -5.97
C THR A 30 -8.30 5.48 -4.58
N LYS A 31 -8.98 5.94 -3.53
CA LYS A 31 -8.52 5.72 -2.16
C LYS A 31 -8.39 4.23 -1.84
N LEU A 32 -9.34 3.42 -2.32
CA LEU A 32 -9.30 1.97 -2.15
C LEU A 32 -8.06 1.35 -2.81
N GLU A 33 -7.75 1.72 -4.06
CA GLU A 33 -6.55 1.21 -4.75
C GLU A 33 -5.26 1.53 -3.98
N ARG A 34 -5.16 2.72 -3.40
CA ARG A 34 -3.99 3.13 -2.59
C ARG A 34 -3.85 2.26 -1.33
N GLU A 35 -4.95 1.97 -0.65
CA GLU A 35 -4.95 1.09 0.53
C GLU A 35 -4.71 -0.39 0.15
N MET A 36 -5.21 -0.85 -1.01
CA MET A 36 -4.90 -2.17 -1.54
C MET A 36 -3.41 -2.35 -1.84
N ILE A 37 -2.74 -1.32 -2.38
CA ILE A 37 -1.28 -1.31 -2.54
C ILE A 37 -0.61 -1.46 -1.16
N ALA A 38 -1.05 -0.68 -0.17
CA ALA A 38 -0.50 -0.72 1.18
C ALA A 38 -0.57 -2.12 1.80
N VAL A 39 -1.73 -2.78 1.71
CA VAL A 39 -1.91 -4.15 2.22
C VAL A 39 -1.03 -5.14 1.46
N THR A 40 -0.97 -5.05 0.12
CA THR A 40 -0.16 -5.97 -0.70
C THR A 40 1.33 -5.85 -0.39
N VAL A 41 1.87 -4.63 -0.30
CA VAL A 41 3.27 -4.38 0.08
C VAL A 41 3.55 -4.91 1.48
N SER A 42 2.62 -4.66 2.42
CA SER A 42 2.76 -5.09 3.82
C SER A 42 2.66 -6.61 3.98
N SER A 43 1.88 -7.29 3.14
CA SER A 43 1.81 -8.75 3.06
C SER A 43 3.16 -9.34 2.62
N GLU A 44 3.76 -8.80 1.57
CA GLU A 44 5.08 -9.26 1.10
C GLU A 44 6.19 -9.03 2.13
N ASN A 45 6.10 -7.94 2.90
CA ASN A 45 7.06 -7.63 3.96
C ASN A 45 6.70 -8.24 5.33
N HIS A 46 5.57 -8.96 5.43
CA HIS A 46 5.08 -9.57 6.69
C HIS A 46 4.95 -8.56 7.84
N CYS A 47 4.50 -7.34 7.55
CA CYS A 47 4.34 -6.27 8.53
C CYS A 47 2.96 -6.33 9.20
N PHE A 48 2.85 -6.98 10.36
CA PHE A 48 1.57 -7.15 11.08
C PHE A 48 0.88 -5.81 11.39
N TYR A 49 1.60 -4.83 11.95
CA TYR A 49 1.06 -3.49 12.21
C TYR A 49 0.36 -2.90 10.98
N CYS A 50 1.06 -2.92 9.83
CA CYS A 50 0.56 -2.30 8.60
C CYS A 50 -0.59 -3.11 7.99
N LEU A 51 -0.55 -4.44 8.07
CA LEU A 51 -1.64 -5.30 7.60
C LEU A 51 -2.94 -5.02 8.34
N VAL A 52 -2.88 -4.87 9.66
CA VAL A 52 -4.06 -4.58 10.49
C VAL A 52 -4.60 -3.16 10.19
N ALA A 53 -3.72 -2.16 10.19
CA ALA A 53 -4.11 -0.76 9.98
C ALA A 53 -4.73 -0.51 8.59
N HIS A 54 -4.05 -0.96 7.53
CA HIS A 54 -4.50 -0.75 6.15
C HIS A 54 -5.59 -1.75 5.73
N GLY A 55 -5.60 -2.95 6.31
CA GLY A 55 -6.70 -3.90 6.15
C GLY A 55 -8.03 -3.34 6.68
N ALA A 56 -8.00 -2.61 7.80
CA ALA A 56 -9.18 -1.91 8.32
C ALA A 56 -9.68 -0.84 7.31
N ALA A 57 -8.79 -0.04 6.74
CA ALA A 57 -9.15 0.95 5.73
C ALA A 57 -9.72 0.30 4.45
N VAL A 58 -9.16 -0.83 4.00
CA VAL A 58 -9.71 -1.59 2.87
C VAL A 58 -11.12 -2.07 3.15
N ARG A 59 -11.40 -2.63 4.34
CA ARG A 59 -12.75 -3.07 4.73
C ARG A 59 -13.75 -1.91 4.68
N GLU A 60 -13.37 -0.76 5.24
CA GLU A 60 -14.23 0.43 5.26
C GLU A 60 -14.52 0.96 3.85
N LEU A 61 -13.48 1.13 3.02
CA LEU A 61 -13.61 1.72 1.68
C LEU A 61 -14.30 0.80 0.67
N SER A 62 -14.16 -0.52 0.81
CA SER A 62 -14.76 -1.51 -0.10
C SER A 62 -16.17 -1.93 0.30
N ASN A 63 -16.57 -1.70 1.55
CA ASN A 63 -17.76 -2.31 2.16
C ASN A 63 -17.74 -3.86 2.10
N ASP A 64 -16.56 -4.46 1.96
CA ASP A 64 -16.35 -5.90 1.99
C ASP A 64 -15.49 -6.27 3.20
N PRO A 65 -16.07 -6.94 4.21
CA PRO A 65 -15.36 -7.27 5.44
C PRO A 65 -14.22 -8.27 5.24
N GLN A 66 -14.24 -9.02 4.13
CA GLN A 66 -13.23 -10.05 3.86
C GLN A 66 -12.12 -9.58 2.92
N LEU A 67 -12.29 -8.49 2.18
CA LEU A 67 -11.33 -8.08 1.18
C LEU A 67 -9.94 -7.81 1.79
N GLY A 68 -9.87 -7.10 2.91
CA GLY A 68 -8.61 -6.83 3.60
C GLY A 68 -7.87 -8.10 4.00
N GLU A 69 -8.56 -9.10 4.51
CA GLU A 69 -8.00 -10.40 4.89
C GLU A 69 -7.51 -11.21 3.70
N ARG A 70 -8.29 -11.23 2.61
CA ARG A 70 -7.92 -11.89 1.35
C ARG A 70 -6.67 -11.26 0.74
N LEU A 71 -6.58 -9.92 0.73
CA LEU A 71 -5.40 -9.20 0.25
C LEU A 71 -4.17 -9.49 1.11
N ALA A 72 -4.34 -9.52 2.43
CA ALA A 72 -3.25 -9.81 3.37
C ALA A 72 -2.71 -11.24 3.23
N ALA A 73 -3.59 -12.22 3.06
CA ALA A 73 -3.21 -13.62 2.92
C ALA A 73 -2.67 -13.93 1.50
N ASN A 74 -3.43 -13.59 0.49
CA ASN A 74 -3.09 -13.76 -0.93
C ASN A 74 -4.12 -13.02 -1.80
N PHE A 75 -3.77 -11.88 -2.37
CA PHE A 75 -4.70 -11.08 -3.16
C PHE A 75 -5.31 -11.85 -4.35
N ARG A 76 -4.66 -12.91 -4.84
CA ARG A 76 -5.21 -13.77 -5.89
C ARG A 76 -6.44 -14.55 -5.45
N SER A 77 -6.71 -14.65 -4.15
CA SER A 77 -7.94 -15.26 -3.61
C SER A 77 -9.14 -14.31 -3.64
N ALA A 78 -8.89 -13.01 -3.89
CA ALA A 78 -9.94 -12.02 -4.07
C ALA A 78 -10.37 -11.97 -5.55
N GLU A 79 -11.67 -11.90 -5.79
CA GLU A 79 -12.23 -11.70 -7.14
C GLU A 79 -12.12 -10.21 -7.50
N LEU A 80 -10.97 -9.82 -8.06
CA LEU A 80 -10.67 -8.43 -8.40
C LEU A 80 -10.89 -8.14 -9.88
N PRO A 81 -11.34 -6.93 -10.23
CA PRO A 81 -11.27 -6.45 -11.60
C PRO A 81 -9.84 -6.55 -12.15
N LYS A 82 -9.69 -6.85 -13.43
CA LYS A 82 -8.39 -7.04 -14.08
C LYS A 82 -7.44 -5.85 -13.86
N LYS A 83 -7.96 -4.65 -13.84
CA LYS A 83 -7.21 -3.42 -13.55
C LYS A 83 -6.52 -3.49 -12.19
N GLN A 84 -7.26 -3.85 -11.15
CA GLN A 84 -6.74 -3.96 -9.78
C GLN A 84 -5.79 -5.16 -9.63
N GLU A 85 -6.11 -6.29 -10.27
CA GLU A 85 -5.20 -7.45 -10.29
C GLU A 85 -3.82 -7.08 -10.88
N THR A 86 -3.81 -6.34 -11.99
CA THR A 86 -2.56 -5.85 -12.62
C THR A 86 -1.79 -4.92 -11.69
N LEU A 87 -2.49 -3.99 -11.02
CA LEU A 87 -1.92 -3.10 -10.01
C LEU A 87 -1.22 -3.88 -8.89
N LEU A 88 -1.89 -4.88 -8.33
CA LEU A 88 -1.34 -5.63 -7.19
C LEU A 88 -0.21 -6.59 -7.60
N ASN A 89 -0.25 -7.15 -8.81
CA ASN A 89 0.88 -7.91 -9.36
C ASN A 89 2.13 -7.03 -9.51
N PHE A 90 1.96 -5.80 -10.02
CA PHE A 90 3.05 -4.84 -10.12
C PHE A 90 3.58 -4.45 -8.72
N SER A 91 2.69 -4.18 -7.77
CA SER A 91 3.05 -3.81 -6.39
C SER A 91 3.86 -4.91 -5.70
N LYS A 92 3.45 -6.16 -5.87
CA LYS A 92 4.18 -7.33 -5.37
C LYS A 92 5.57 -7.43 -6.00
N LYS A 93 5.65 -7.36 -7.34
CA LYS A 93 6.91 -7.49 -8.06
C LYS A 93 7.90 -6.37 -7.68
N LEU A 94 7.44 -5.11 -7.66
CA LEU A 94 8.28 -3.97 -7.29
C LEU A 94 8.77 -4.05 -5.83
N THR A 95 7.98 -4.66 -4.95
CA THR A 95 8.37 -4.86 -3.55
C THR A 95 9.44 -5.94 -3.39
N ARG A 96 9.28 -7.07 -4.08
CA ARG A 96 10.17 -8.24 -3.95
C ARG A 96 11.45 -8.12 -4.76
N ASP A 97 11.30 -7.73 -6.01
CA ASP A 97 12.35 -7.80 -7.03
C ASP A 97 12.40 -6.49 -7.83
N PRO A 98 12.74 -5.35 -7.19
CA PRO A 98 12.65 -4.04 -7.85
C PRO A 98 13.55 -3.91 -9.09
N SER A 99 14.68 -4.62 -9.14
CA SER A 99 15.57 -4.64 -10.30
C SER A 99 15.00 -5.39 -11.50
N GLU A 100 13.97 -6.21 -11.31
CA GLU A 100 13.33 -7.00 -12.36
C GLU A 100 12.15 -6.29 -13.02
N ILE A 101 11.87 -5.04 -12.65
CA ILE A 101 10.84 -4.24 -13.30
C ILE A 101 11.29 -3.84 -14.71
N THR A 102 10.45 -4.13 -15.68
CA THR A 102 10.72 -3.91 -17.09
C THR A 102 9.70 -2.97 -17.73
N GLU A 103 9.91 -2.61 -19.00
CA GLU A 103 8.92 -1.87 -19.78
C GLU A 103 7.62 -2.67 -19.99
N ASN A 104 7.69 -3.99 -20.03
CA ASN A 104 6.49 -4.82 -20.13
C ASN A 104 5.57 -4.63 -18.93
N ASP A 105 6.12 -4.56 -17.71
CA ASP A 105 5.35 -4.34 -16.48
C ASP A 105 4.63 -2.97 -16.53
N ARG A 106 5.30 -1.92 -17.00
CA ARG A 106 4.69 -0.60 -17.17
C ARG A 106 3.65 -0.58 -18.29
N SER A 107 3.94 -1.26 -19.40
CA SER A 107 3.00 -1.40 -20.51
C SER A 107 1.71 -2.11 -20.07
N ASP A 108 1.79 -3.12 -19.24
CA ASP A 108 0.61 -3.84 -18.74
C ASP A 108 -0.25 -2.93 -17.83
N LEU A 109 0.37 -2.08 -17.01
CA LEU A 109 -0.36 -1.06 -16.24
C LEU A 109 -1.08 -0.06 -17.18
N ARG A 110 -0.42 0.40 -18.25
CA ARG A 110 -1.05 1.31 -19.24
C ARG A 110 -2.24 0.63 -19.95
N LYS A 111 -2.09 -0.62 -20.35
CA LYS A 111 -3.19 -1.42 -20.95
C LYS A 111 -4.34 -1.62 -19.99
N ALA A 112 -4.06 -1.71 -18.70
CA ALA A 112 -5.09 -1.78 -17.65
C ALA A 112 -5.79 -0.44 -17.39
N GLY A 113 -5.29 0.68 -17.98
CA GLY A 113 -5.90 2.00 -17.91
C GLY A 113 -5.23 2.98 -16.97
N TYR A 114 -4.01 2.68 -16.48
CA TYR A 114 -3.22 3.64 -15.70
C TYR A 114 -2.38 4.51 -16.62
N THR A 115 -2.31 5.80 -16.30
CA THR A 115 -1.44 6.77 -16.98
C THR A 115 -0.01 6.69 -16.45
N ASP A 116 0.94 7.34 -17.14
CA ASP A 116 2.31 7.45 -16.63
C ASP A 116 2.39 8.19 -15.29
N ARG A 117 1.50 9.16 -15.06
CA ARG A 117 1.36 9.81 -13.75
C ARG A 117 0.88 8.82 -12.70
N ASP A 118 -0.10 7.96 -13.01
CA ASP A 118 -0.56 6.94 -12.07
C ASP A 118 0.53 5.93 -11.75
N ILE A 119 1.36 5.54 -12.74
CA ILE A 119 2.50 4.64 -12.53
C ILE A 119 3.53 5.25 -11.57
N TRP A 120 3.76 6.58 -11.68
CA TRP A 120 4.59 7.29 -10.72
C TRP A 120 3.99 7.23 -9.30
N ASP A 121 2.71 7.57 -9.16
CA ASP A 121 2.01 7.56 -7.87
C ASP A 121 1.97 6.14 -7.27
N ILE A 122 1.69 5.11 -8.06
CA ILE A 122 1.77 3.70 -7.67
C ILE A 122 3.15 3.37 -7.10
N SER A 123 4.20 3.70 -7.84
CA SER A 123 5.58 3.41 -7.43
C SER A 123 5.99 4.16 -6.17
N ALA A 124 5.57 5.41 -6.03
CA ALA A 124 5.83 6.23 -4.84
C ALA A 124 5.10 5.68 -3.60
N ILE A 125 3.84 5.24 -3.75
CA ILE A 125 3.07 4.60 -2.67
C ILE A 125 3.73 3.29 -2.24
N ILE A 126 4.16 2.45 -3.20
CA ILE A 126 4.90 1.22 -2.90
C ILE A 126 6.18 1.53 -2.12
N GLY A 127 6.94 2.55 -2.53
CA GLY A 127 8.14 3.01 -1.83
C GLY A 127 7.85 3.51 -0.40
N LEU A 128 6.77 4.28 -0.23
CA LEU A 128 6.31 4.76 1.08
C LEU A 128 6.05 3.59 2.03
N PHE A 129 5.29 2.58 1.60
CA PHE A 129 4.96 1.44 2.46
C PHE A 129 6.13 0.50 2.67
N ASN A 130 7.04 0.34 1.73
CA ASN A 130 8.31 -0.34 1.98
C ASN A 130 9.14 0.35 3.07
N MET A 131 9.13 1.67 3.12
CA MET A 131 9.77 2.44 4.20
C MET A 131 9.03 2.23 5.54
N THR A 132 7.72 2.42 5.57
CA THR A 132 6.94 2.34 6.83
C THR A 132 6.90 0.93 7.40
N ASN A 133 6.85 -0.11 6.55
CA ASN A 133 6.94 -1.50 7.01
C ASN A 133 8.26 -1.76 7.73
N ARG A 134 9.39 -1.27 7.18
CA ARG A 134 10.70 -1.44 7.80
C ARG A 134 10.81 -0.68 9.13
N LEU A 135 10.25 0.52 9.22
CA LEU A 135 10.20 1.26 10.47
C LEU A 135 9.36 0.53 11.53
N ALA A 136 8.17 0.05 11.13
CA ALA A 136 7.29 -0.69 12.05
C ALA A 136 7.93 -1.99 12.56
N LEU A 137 8.55 -2.77 11.68
CA LEU A 137 9.22 -4.01 12.04
C LEU A 137 10.47 -3.78 12.89
N ALA A 138 11.29 -2.80 12.54
CA ALA A 138 12.54 -2.50 13.26
C ALA A 138 12.32 -1.90 14.65
N THR A 139 11.13 -1.34 14.90
CA THR A 139 10.78 -0.69 16.18
C THR A 139 9.66 -1.41 16.94
N GLU A 140 9.31 -2.63 16.51
CA GLU A 140 8.31 -3.49 17.14
C GLU A 140 6.97 -2.78 17.39
N MET A 141 6.47 -2.06 16.37
CA MET A 141 5.19 -1.35 16.48
C MET A 141 4.02 -2.32 16.54
N GLU A 142 3.17 -2.14 17.54
CA GLU A 142 1.93 -2.88 17.66
C GLU A 142 0.73 -2.07 17.15
N PRO A 143 -0.24 -2.69 16.46
CA PRO A 143 -1.45 -2.02 16.01
C PRO A 143 -2.33 -1.60 17.20
N ASN A 144 -3.09 -0.51 17.00
CA ASN A 144 -4.06 -0.09 17.99
C ASN A 144 -5.26 -1.06 18.01
N ASP A 145 -5.83 -1.31 19.19
CA ASP A 145 -6.97 -2.23 19.37
C ASP A 145 -8.17 -1.90 18.48
N ASN A 146 -8.42 -0.63 18.22
CA ASN A 146 -9.52 -0.18 17.36
C ASN A 146 -9.40 -0.57 15.89
N TYR A 147 -8.26 -1.03 15.42
CA TYR A 147 -8.10 -1.53 14.04
C TYR A 147 -8.61 -2.96 13.85
N HIS A 148 -8.87 -3.67 14.94
CA HIS A 148 -9.37 -5.05 14.92
C HIS A 148 -10.92 -5.15 14.90
N ASN A 149 -11.62 -4.01 14.99
CA ASN A 149 -13.08 -3.93 15.04
C ASN A 149 -13.72 -3.78 13.66
#